data_7957831f75a41e582b1a2e2a3de71271
#
_entry.id   7957831f75a41e582b1a2e2a3de71271
#
_cell.length_a   1.000
_cell.length_b   1.000
_cell.length_c   1.000
_cell.angle_alpha   90.00
_cell.angle_beta   90.00
_cell.angle_gamma   90.00
#
_symmetry.space_group_name_H-M   'P 1'
#
loop_
_entity.id
_entity.type
_entity.pdbx_description
1 polymer ?
#
loop_
_entity_poly.entity_id
_entity_poly.type
_entity_poly.pdbx_seq_one_letter_code
_entity_poly.pdbx_strand_id
1 'polypeptide(L)'
;MKYAVVGFGTAGYHAVKKIRELDKEGCIDVYSNTERAPYNPMLTTYYAFGKLEYEGMFPFGDLEQIQKEVDFNLRKEMVIKVHGSEHLVETENGSEQYDRILIATGARAFAPSVKGLEPEDAFLMRTVEDALRFKDRLKKNDIKHAVVIGASMAGIKVVEVLHKYGIETWLLDLAPHIFPLAAYPEVSAEIEKRVEAQGVHLKFGATIDHMEQEDGQKIAVLTDGSRIPADIVGLCIGTRAITDPVKDEVAIVRGITVNDHMETSVPGVYAAGDC
;
A
#
# COMPACT_ATOMS: atom_id res chain seq x y z
N MET A 1 0.63 -28.53 16.17
CA MET A 1 0.37 -28.40 14.73
C MET A 1 1.48 -27.55 14.10
N LYS A 2 1.62 -27.58 12.77
CA LYS A 2 2.56 -26.74 12.02
C LYS A 2 1.78 -25.75 11.16
N TYR A 3 2.02 -24.46 11.39
CA TYR A 3 1.31 -23.36 10.76
C TYR A 3 2.24 -22.54 9.87
N ALA A 4 1.77 -22.14 8.68
CA ALA A 4 2.41 -21.10 7.89
C ALA A 4 1.56 -19.83 7.92
N VAL A 5 2.19 -18.67 8.12
CA VAL A 5 1.59 -17.35 7.94
C VAL A 5 2.37 -16.62 6.84
N VAL A 6 1.74 -16.43 5.69
CA VAL A 6 2.35 -15.79 4.53
C VAL A 6 2.02 -14.30 4.54
N GLY A 7 2.98 -13.49 4.97
CA GLY A 7 2.85 -12.06 5.18
C GLY A 7 2.78 -11.67 6.66
N PHE A 8 3.60 -10.67 7.04
CA PHE A 8 3.70 -10.20 8.42
C PHE A 8 3.27 -8.74 8.56
N GLY A 9 2.10 -8.41 7.97
CA GLY A 9 1.37 -7.18 8.24
C GLY A 9 0.47 -7.29 9.48
N THR A 10 -0.46 -6.35 9.66
CA THR A 10 -1.39 -6.34 10.80
C THR A 10 -2.18 -7.65 10.94
N ALA A 11 -2.69 -8.20 9.83
CA ALA A 11 -3.45 -9.45 9.84
C ALA A 11 -2.57 -10.63 10.28
N GLY A 12 -1.37 -10.76 9.69
CA GLY A 12 -0.41 -11.81 10.04
C GLY A 12 0.03 -11.74 11.51
N TYR A 13 0.34 -10.54 12.02
CA TYR A 13 0.70 -10.33 13.42
C TYR A 13 -0.40 -10.81 14.39
N HIS A 14 -1.64 -10.38 14.17
CA HIS A 14 -2.75 -10.78 15.04
C HIS A 14 -3.06 -12.27 14.94
N ALA A 15 -2.89 -12.87 13.75
CA ALA A 15 -3.04 -14.29 13.57
C ALA A 15 -1.97 -15.08 14.35
N VAL A 16 -0.70 -14.71 14.23
CA VAL A 16 0.42 -15.35 14.97
C VAL A 16 0.17 -15.27 16.47
N LYS A 17 -0.19 -14.08 16.96
CA LYS A 17 -0.52 -13.88 18.38
C LYS A 17 -1.67 -14.78 18.82
N LYS A 18 -2.74 -14.87 18.03
CA LYS A 18 -3.90 -15.69 18.36
C LYS A 18 -3.62 -17.19 18.26
N ILE A 19 -2.86 -17.64 17.27
CA ILE A 19 -2.45 -19.04 17.15
C ILE A 19 -1.64 -19.42 18.38
N ARG A 20 -0.63 -18.63 18.80
CA ARG A 20 0.20 -18.94 19.97
C ARG A 20 -0.59 -18.91 21.28
N GLU A 21 -1.63 -18.07 21.36
CA GLU A 21 -2.53 -18.07 22.51
C GLU A 21 -3.30 -19.40 22.66
N LEU A 22 -3.75 -19.98 21.53
CA LEU A 22 -4.57 -21.19 21.46
C LEU A 22 -3.73 -22.49 21.40
N ASP A 23 -2.59 -22.46 20.73
CA ASP A 23 -1.66 -23.58 20.59
C ASP A 23 -0.26 -23.17 21.09
N LYS A 24 0.05 -23.56 22.32
CA LYS A 24 1.29 -23.20 23.02
C LYS A 24 2.53 -23.88 22.44
N GLU A 25 2.36 -25.03 21.79
CA GLU A 25 3.46 -25.91 21.34
C GLU A 25 3.58 -25.99 19.81
N GLY A 26 2.56 -25.56 19.07
CA GLY A 26 2.57 -25.59 17.61
C GLY A 26 3.73 -24.80 17.01
N CYS A 27 4.30 -25.31 15.94
CA CYS A 27 5.32 -24.59 15.16
C CYS A 27 4.63 -23.53 14.28
N ILE A 28 5.05 -22.28 14.37
CA ILE A 28 4.52 -21.16 13.56
C ILE A 28 5.67 -20.61 12.73
N ASP A 29 5.63 -20.81 11.42
CA ASP A 29 6.54 -20.18 10.47
C ASP A 29 5.84 -18.97 9.84
N VAL A 30 6.48 -17.80 9.92
CA VAL A 30 5.99 -16.56 9.36
C VAL A 30 6.89 -16.14 8.20
N TYR A 31 6.34 -16.09 7.01
CA TYR A 31 7.05 -15.66 5.81
C TYR A 31 6.91 -14.17 5.59
N SER A 32 8.02 -13.48 5.51
CA SER A 32 8.07 -12.05 5.19
C SER A 32 9.25 -11.75 4.28
N ASN A 33 9.02 -10.99 3.23
CA ASN A 33 10.08 -10.51 2.34
C ASN A 33 10.76 -9.23 2.87
N THR A 34 10.40 -8.78 4.08
CA THR A 34 11.01 -7.63 4.75
C THR A 34 11.46 -8.00 6.15
N GLU A 35 12.46 -7.27 6.65
CA GLU A 35 12.93 -7.39 8.04
C GLU A 35 12.21 -6.40 8.98
N ARG A 36 11.08 -5.86 8.56
CA ARG A 36 10.33 -4.87 9.32
C ARG A 36 9.27 -5.50 10.20
N ALA A 37 9.05 -4.87 11.34
CA ALA A 37 7.86 -5.16 12.15
C ALA A 37 6.59 -4.77 11.38
N PRO A 38 5.44 -5.34 11.75
CA PRO A 38 4.14 -4.94 11.22
C PRO A 38 3.90 -3.46 11.46
N TYR A 39 3.57 -2.72 10.41
CA TYR A 39 3.33 -1.27 10.46
C TYR A 39 1.92 -0.92 9.98
N ASN A 40 1.49 0.29 10.31
CA ASN A 40 0.23 0.82 9.80
C ASN A 40 0.47 1.67 8.53
N PRO A 41 0.05 1.22 7.34
CA PRO A 41 0.24 1.95 6.09
C PRO A 41 -0.35 3.37 6.10
N MET A 42 -1.38 3.63 6.91
CA MET A 42 -1.96 4.96 7.03
C MET A 42 -1.02 5.98 7.69
N LEU A 43 -0.04 5.52 8.46
CA LEU A 43 0.91 6.38 9.17
C LEU A 43 2.10 6.82 8.31
N THR A 44 2.27 6.23 7.13
CA THR A 44 3.34 6.60 6.18
C THR A 44 3.27 8.08 5.77
N THR A 45 2.08 8.59 5.50
CA THR A 45 1.86 10.00 5.19
C THR A 45 2.09 10.92 6.38
N TYR A 46 1.77 10.48 7.60
CA TYR A 46 2.04 11.24 8.82
C TYR A 46 3.54 11.35 9.09
N TYR A 47 4.30 10.27 8.83
CA TYR A 47 5.76 10.30 8.89
C TYR A 47 6.35 11.23 7.81
N ALA A 48 5.89 11.15 6.56
CA ALA A 48 6.33 12.03 5.48
C ALA A 48 6.04 13.50 5.81
N PHE A 49 4.87 13.78 6.40
CA PHE A 49 4.51 15.10 6.90
C PHE A 49 5.39 15.58 8.07
N GLY A 50 5.97 14.67 8.85
CA GLY A 50 6.71 14.96 10.08
C GLY A 50 5.81 15.16 11.31
N LYS A 51 4.62 14.55 11.32
CA LYS A 51 3.72 14.48 12.49
C LYS A 51 4.09 13.36 13.46
N LEU A 52 4.89 12.40 13.01
CA LEU A 52 5.45 11.32 13.84
C LEU A 52 6.87 10.95 13.36
N GLU A 53 7.63 10.36 14.26
CA GLU A 53 8.96 9.81 13.97
C GLU A 53 8.82 8.42 13.32
N TYR A 54 9.96 7.87 12.88
CA TYR A 54 10.00 6.59 12.17
C TYR A 54 9.34 5.46 12.97
N GLU A 55 9.65 5.36 14.25
CA GLU A 55 9.14 4.33 15.16
C GLU A 55 7.62 4.41 15.33
N GLY A 56 7.06 5.59 15.20
CA GLY A 56 5.62 5.82 15.30
C GLY A 56 4.79 5.13 14.21
N MET A 57 5.42 4.67 13.11
CA MET A 57 4.74 3.88 12.09
C MET A 57 4.46 2.43 12.52
N PHE A 58 5.09 1.95 13.62
CA PHE A 58 5.07 0.57 14.09
C PHE A 58 4.28 0.43 15.40
N PRO A 59 2.93 0.36 15.34
CA PRO A 59 2.08 0.43 16.54
C PRO A 59 2.19 -0.79 17.46
N PHE A 60 2.83 -1.87 17.00
CA PHE A 60 3.02 -3.11 17.77
C PHE A 60 4.44 -3.25 18.33
N GLY A 61 5.26 -2.21 18.23
CA GLY A 61 6.68 -2.23 18.60
C GLY A 61 7.60 -2.70 17.47
N ASP A 62 8.86 -2.86 17.78
CA ASP A 62 9.85 -3.40 16.86
C ASP A 62 9.79 -4.94 16.78
N LEU A 63 10.48 -5.49 15.79
CA LEU A 63 10.46 -6.92 15.53
C LEU A 63 11.04 -7.74 16.69
N GLU A 64 12.08 -7.24 17.36
CA GLU A 64 12.73 -7.92 18.50
C GLU A 64 11.80 -8.00 19.70
N GLN A 65 11.06 -6.92 19.98
CA GLN A 65 10.04 -6.89 21.03
C GLN A 65 8.92 -7.89 20.75
N ILE A 66 8.41 -7.90 19.51
CA ILE A 66 7.35 -8.85 19.11
C ILE A 66 7.82 -10.30 19.26
N GLN A 67 9.05 -10.63 18.84
CA GLN A 67 9.60 -11.99 18.95
C GLN A 67 9.88 -12.41 20.39
N LYS A 68 10.10 -11.47 21.31
CA LYS A 68 10.19 -11.77 22.77
C LYS A 68 8.82 -12.07 23.39
N GLU A 69 7.77 -11.44 22.88
CA GLU A 69 6.41 -11.61 23.39
C GLU A 69 5.69 -12.83 22.81
N VAL A 70 5.98 -13.13 21.55
CA VAL A 70 5.30 -14.18 20.78
C VAL A 70 6.34 -15.08 20.13
N ASP A 71 6.31 -16.35 20.46
CA ASP A 71 7.23 -17.36 19.91
C ASP A 71 6.77 -17.80 18.51
N PHE A 72 7.57 -17.50 17.48
CA PHE A 72 7.42 -17.92 16.09
C PHE A 72 8.74 -17.85 15.33
N ASN A 73 8.86 -18.60 14.25
CA ASN A 73 10.02 -18.57 13.36
C ASN A 73 9.77 -17.54 12.24
N LEU A 74 10.56 -16.48 12.18
CA LEU A 74 10.53 -15.56 11.03
C LEU A 74 11.36 -16.11 9.89
N ARG A 75 10.71 -16.43 8.78
CA ARG A 75 11.33 -16.80 7.49
C ARG A 75 11.45 -15.54 6.64
N LYS A 76 12.65 -15.02 6.50
CA LYS A 76 12.95 -13.84 5.66
C LYS A 76 13.03 -14.26 4.18
N GLU A 77 11.92 -14.74 3.67
CA GLU A 77 11.82 -15.35 2.35
C GLU A 77 10.55 -14.85 1.65
N MET A 78 10.64 -14.67 0.33
CA MET A 78 9.48 -14.46 -0.50
C MET A 78 8.82 -15.78 -0.83
N VAL A 79 7.54 -15.91 -0.53
CA VAL A 79 6.74 -17.04 -0.99
C VAL A 79 6.42 -16.84 -2.46
N ILE A 80 6.84 -17.78 -3.28
CA ILE A 80 6.62 -17.82 -4.73
C ILE A 80 5.24 -18.40 -5.03
N LYS A 81 4.95 -19.54 -4.39
CA LYS A 81 3.69 -20.26 -4.58
C LYS A 81 3.24 -20.98 -3.31
N VAL A 82 1.93 -21.07 -3.15
CA VAL A 82 1.28 -21.96 -2.17
C VAL A 82 0.49 -22.99 -2.94
N HIS A 83 0.89 -24.25 -2.83
CA HIS A 83 0.15 -25.39 -3.39
C HIS A 83 -0.95 -25.78 -2.40
N GLY A 84 -2.15 -25.25 -2.63
CA GLY A 84 -3.23 -25.31 -1.65
C GLY A 84 -3.64 -26.73 -1.27
N SER A 85 -3.84 -27.62 -2.25
CA SER A 85 -4.27 -29.00 -2.02
C SER A 85 -3.24 -29.88 -1.30
N GLU A 86 -1.95 -29.49 -1.39
CA GLU A 86 -0.83 -30.19 -0.76
C GLU A 86 -0.43 -29.54 0.57
N HIS A 87 -0.99 -28.37 0.89
CA HIS A 87 -0.59 -27.52 2.01
C HIS A 87 0.92 -27.21 2.02
N LEU A 88 1.48 -26.94 0.83
CA LEU A 88 2.90 -26.72 0.62
C LEU A 88 3.16 -25.23 0.33
N VAL A 89 4.13 -24.65 1.01
CA VAL A 89 4.63 -23.30 0.75
C VAL A 89 5.97 -23.38 0.05
N GLU A 90 6.09 -22.78 -1.13
CA GLU A 90 7.28 -22.75 -1.97
C GLU A 90 7.94 -21.37 -1.93
N THR A 91 9.26 -21.36 -1.72
CA THR A 91 10.13 -20.18 -1.76
C THR A 91 11.32 -20.44 -2.70
N GLU A 92 12.20 -19.47 -2.90
CA GLU A 92 13.45 -19.66 -3.64
C GLU A 92 14.40 -20.67 -2.96
N ASN A 93 14.24 -20.90 -1.65
CA ASN A 93 15.10 -21.76 -0.85
C ASN A 93 14.56 -23.20 -0.71
N GLY A 94 13.39 -23.49 -1.24
CA GLY A 94 12.75 -24.81 -1.18
C GLY A 94 11.27 -24.74 -0.81
N SER A 95 10.74 -25.90 -0.44
CA SER A 95 9.32 -26.06 -0.12
C SER A 95 9.14 -26.71 1.25
N GLU A 96 8.10 -26.30 1.98
CA GLU A 96 7.80 -26.79 3.31
C GLU A 96 6.30 -27.06 3.45
N GLN A 97 5.94 -28.19 4.08
CA GLN A 97 4.56 -28.63 4.26
C GLN A 97 4.02 -28.24 5.64
N TYR A 98 2.72 -27.88 5.69
CA TYR A 98 2.03 -27.36 6.87
C TYR A 98 0.69 -28.05 7.11
N ASP A 99 0.20 -28.02 8.35
CA ASP A 99 -1.15 -28.48 8.68
C ASP A 99 -2.20 -27.41 8.32
N ARG A 100 -1.82 -26.12 8.44
CA ARG A 100 -2.68 -24.97 8.14
C ARG A 100 -1.84 -23.82 7.55
N ILE A 101 -2.43 -23.12 6.59
CA ILE A 101 -1.78 -21.98 5.94
C ILE A 101 -2.70 -20.77 6.03
N LEU A 102 -2.19 -19.63 6.47
CA LEU A 102 -2.86 -18.34 6.38
C LEU A 102 -2.17 -17.44 5.35
N ILE A 103 -2.92 -16.97 4.38
CA ILE A 103 -2.49 -15.96 3.43
C ILE A 103 -2.84 -14.58 4.01
N ALA A 104 -1.83 -13.78 4.32
CA ALA A 104 -1.93 -12.44 4.88
C ALA A 104 -1.01 -11.46 4.13
N THR A 105 -0.89 -11.65 2.81
CA THR A 105 0.00 -10.91 1.91
C THR A 105 -0.37 -9.45 1.75
N GLY A 106 -1.61 -9.09 2.08
CA GLY A 106 -2.10 -7.71 1.99
C GLY A 106 -2.25 -7.22 0.55
N ALA A 107 -2.01 -5.93 0.34
CA ALA A 107 -2.19 -5.28 -0.96
C ALA A 107 -1.00 -4.36 -1.28
N ARG A 108 -0.73 -4.18 -2.57
CA ARG A 108 0.20 -3.21 -3.12
C ARG A 108 -0.53 -2.00 -3.70
N ALA A 109 0.12 -0.84 -3.75
CA ALA A 109 -0.41 0.30 -4.47
C ALA A 109 -0.58 -0.05 -5.96
N PHE A 110 -1.69 0.40 -6.55
CA PHE A 110 -1.89 0.29 -7.99
C PHE A 110 -1.14 1.41 -8.68
N ALA A 111 -0.19 1.06 -9.54
CA ALA A 111 0.65 1.99 -10.27
C ALA A 111 0.67 1.58 -11.76
N PRO A 112 -0.25 2.10 -12.57
CA PRO A 112 -0.21 1.89 -14.01
C PRO A 112 1.01 2.61 -14.60
N SER A 113 1.54 2.07 -15.70
CA SER A 113 2.57 2.75 -16.45
C SER A 113 2.01 4.01 -17.11
N VAL A 114 2.68 5.14 -16.89
CA VAL A 114 2.41 6.41 -17.55
C VAL A 114 3.59 6.65 -18.50
N LYS A 115 3.31 6.82 -19.80
CA LYS A 115 4.35 7.05 -20.81
C LYS A 115 5.14 8.31 -20.47
N GLY A 116 6.47 8.22 -20.45
CA GLY A 116 7.36 9.36 -20.15
C GLY A 116 7.48 9.72 -18.67
N LEU A 117 6.80 9.00 -17.76
CA LEU A 117 6.99 9.17 -16.33
C LEU A 117 8.13 8.27 -15.85
N GLU A 118 9.21 8.88 -15.42
CA GLU A 118 10.36 8.16 -14.89
C GLU A 118 10.09 7.65 -13.44
N PRO A 119 10.64 6.48 -13.07
CA PRO A 119 10.41 5.88 -11.75
C PRO A 119 10.80 6.77 -10.56
N GLU A 120 11.84 7.60 -10.72
CA GLU A 120 12.28 8.55 -9.70
C GLU A 120 11.32 9.72 -9.47
N ASP A 121 10.48 10.03 -10.45
CA ASP A 121 9.47 11.10 -10.38
C ASP A 121 8.09 10.58 -9.96
N ALA A 122 7.90 9.25 -9.98
CA ALA A 122 6.66 8.62 -9.56
C ALA A 122 6.69 8.27 -8.07
N PHE A 123 5.66 8.66 -7.32
CA PHE A 123 5.54 8.37 -5.90
C PHE A 123 4.28 7.60 -5.59
N LEU A 124 4.46 6.57 -4.79
CA LEU A 124 3.40 5.81 -4.14
C LEU A 124 3.42 6.15 -2.65
N MET A 125 2.34 5.84 -1.94
CA MET A 125 2.28 6.05 -0.50
C MET A 125 1.54 4.87 0.16
N ARG A 126 2.22 3.74 0.22
CA ARG A 126 1.71 2.50 0.82
C ARG A 126 2.69 1.85 1.78
N THR A 127 3.97 1.83 1.44
CA THR A 127 5.01 1.16 2.21
C THR A 127 5.86 2.15 3.01
N VAL A 128 6.61 1.64 3.97
CA VAL A 128 7.62 2.43 4.71
C VAL A 128 8.67 2.96 3.74
N GLU A 129 9.08 2.14 2.77
CA GLU A 129 10.03 2.52 1.71
C GLU A 129 9.52 3.69 0.88
N ASP A 130 8.23 3.68 0.51
CA ASP A 130 7.59 4.79 -0.19
C ASP A 130 7.71 6.09 0.61
N ALA A 131 7.39 6.02 1.91
CA ALA A 131 7.44 7.18 2.79
C ALA A 131 8.86 7.73 2.98
N LEU A 132 9.84 6.85 3.14
CA LEU A 132 11.26 7.21 3.23
C LEU A 132 11.72 7.89 1.95
N ARG A 133 11.49 7.26 0.79
CA ARG A 133 11.85 7.79 -0.53
C ARG A 133 11.20 9.15 -0.79
N PHE A 134 9.92 9.28 -0.51
CA PHE A 134 9.19 10.53 -0.69
C PHE A 134 9.74 11.64 0.20
N LYS A 135 9.92 11.38 1.51
CA LYS A 135 10.47 12.34 2.46
C LYS A 135 11.89 12.78 2.07
N ASP A 136 12.73 11.86 1.62
CA ASP A 136 14.08 12.19 1.18
C ASP A 136 14.09 12.97 -0.15
N ARG A 137 13.16 12.70 -1.05
CA ARG A 137 13.00 13.47 -2.29
C ARG A 137 12.58 14.92 -1.99
N LEU A 138 11.66 15.11 -1.06
CA LEU A 138 11.19 16.44 -0.64
C LEU A 138 12.29 17.29 0.00
N LYS A 139 13.23 16.68 0.74
CA LYS A 139 14.36 17.39 1.37
C LYS A 139 15.31 18.06 0.38
N LYS A 140 15.37 17.60 -0.89
CA LYS A 140 16.24 18.20 -1.91
C LYS A 140 15.82 19.62 -2.30
N ASN A 141 14.58 20.00 -2.00
CA ASN A 141 14.04 21.34 -2.21
C ASN A 141 14.13 21.86 -3.66
N ASP A 142 14.08 20.96 -4.62
CA ASP A 142 14.17 21.22 -6.07
C ASP A 142 12.83 20.99 -6.80
N ILE A 143 11.78 20.59 -6.07
CA ILE A 143 10.43 20.36 -6.58
C ILE A 143 9.63 21.65 -6.43
N LYS A 144 9.04 22.11 -7.51
CA LYS A 144 8.15 23.28 -7.56
C LYS A 144 6.71 22.91 -7.83
N HIS A 145 6.50 21.89 -8.67
CA HIS A 145 5.18 21.48 -9.15
C HIS A 145 4.98 19.99 -8.95
N ALA A 146 3.81 19.63 -8.48
CA ALA A 146 3.42 18.25 -8.30
C ALA A 146 2.02 17.97 -8.84
N VAL A 147 1.84 16.79 -9.39
CA VAL A 147 0.52 16.26 -9.75
C VAL A 147 0.24 15.04 -8.87
N VAL A 148 -0.92 15.01 -8.23
CA VAL A 148 -1.43 13.86 -7.47
C VAL A 148 -2.65 13.30 -8.18
N ILE A 149 -2.61 12.02 -8.55
CA ILE A 149 -3.72 11.32 -9.18
C ILE A 149 -4.45 10.50 -8.12
N GLY A 150 -5.75 10.71 -8.00
CA GLY A 150 -6.63 10.05 -7.05
C GLY A 150 -7.03 10.96 -5.89
N ALA A 151 -8.25 11.50 -5.95
CA ALA A 151 -8.83 12.40 -4.95
C ALA A 151 -9.46 11.63 -3.76
N SER A 152 -8.78 10.57 -3.33
CA SER A 152 -9.09 9.74 -2.16
C SER A 152 -8.42 10.28 -0.90
N MET A 153 -8.66 9.61 0.25
CA MET A 153 -7.98 9.95 1.52
C MET A 153 -6.46 9.92 1.39
N ALA A 154 -5.90 8.96 0.64
CA ALA A 154 -4.46 8.87 0.42
C ALA A 154 -3.94 10.07 -0.40
N GLY A 155 -4.63 10.42 -1.49
CA GLY A 155 -4.26 11.57 -2.32
C GLY A 155 -4.29 12.88 -1.56
N ILE A 156 -5.35 13.15 -0.80
CA ILE A 156 -5.44 14.35 0.04
C ILE A 156 -4.32 14.41 1.08
N LYS A 157 -3.93 13.28 1.66
CA LYS A 157 -2.80 13.25 2.60
C LYS A 157 -1.46 13.54 1.92
N VAL A 158 -1.26 13.10 0.69
CA VAL A 158 -0.08 13.45 -0.12
C VAL A 158 -0.10 14.96 -0.46
N VAL A 159 -1.25 15.49 -0.88
CA VAL A 159 -1.44 16.94 -1.12
C VAL A 159 -1.10 17.76 0.13
N GLU A 160 -1.57 17.34 1.32
CA GLU A 160 -1.25 17.99 2.60
C GLU A 160 0.28 18.04 2.84
N VAL A 161 0.99 16.95 2.53
CA VAL A 161 2.45 16.91 2.63
C VAL A 161 3.10 17.88 1.66
N LEU A 162 2.72 17.85 0.38
CA LEU A 162 3.27 18.73 -0.66
C LEU A 162 3.06 20.20 -0.34
N HIS A 163 1.85 20.55 0.09
CA HIS A 163 1.50 21.91 0.51
C HIS A 163 2.39 22.41 1.66
N LYS A 164 2.68 21.58 2.66
CA LYS A 164 3.61 21.92 3.75
C LYS A 164 5.00 22.30 3.24
N TYR A 165 5.46 21.70 2.15
CA TYR A 165 6.75 22.01 1.52
C TYR A 165 6.68 23.16 0.52
N GLY A 166 5.53 23.83 0.39
CA GLY A 166 5.32 24.97 -0.51
C GLY A 166 5.32 24.59 -1.99
N ILE A 167 4.99 23.34 -2.31
CA ILE A 167 4.96 22.82 -3.68
C ILE A 167 3.58 23.10 -4.28
N GLU A 168 3.54 23.79 -5.44
CA GLU A 168 2.31 23.98 -6.21
C GLU A 168 1.75 22.64 -6.65
N THR A 169 0.52 22.34 -6.27
CA THR A 169 -0.01 20.98 -6.38
C THR A 169 -1.35 20.96 -7.13
N TRP A 170 -1.43 20.05 -8.10
CA TRP A 170 -2.66 19.67 -8.79
C TRP A 170 -3.15 18.33 -8.27
N LEU A 171 -4.41 18.25 -7.89
CA LEU A 171 -5.10 17.01 -7.53
C LEU A 171 -6.06 16.62 -8.64
N LEU A 172 -5.81 15.48 -9.27
CA LEU A 172 -6.58 14.97 -10.39
C LEU A 172 -7.39 13.73 -9.98
N ASP A 173 -8.59 13.59 -10.54
CA ASP A 173 -9.33 12.32 -10.51
C ASP A 173 -10.20 12.18 -11.77
N LEU A 174 -10.42 10.94 -12.21
CA LEU A 174 -11.42 10.62 -13.26
C LEU A 174 -12.85 10.80 -12.75
N ALA A 175 -13.08 10.67 -11.44
CA ALA A 175 -14.36 10.93 -10.81
C ALA A 175 -14.70 12.41 -10.81
N PRO A 176 -15.98 12.77 -10.65
CA PRO A 176 -16.45 14.18 -10.76
C PRO A 176 -16.18 15.03 -9.53
N HIS A 177 -15.76 14.47 -8.41
CA HIS A 177 -15.52 15.19 -7.15
C HIS A 177 -14.56 14.43 -6.23
N ILE A 178 -14.09 15.13 -5.18
CA ILE A 178 -13.23 14.56 -4.13
C ILE A 178 -13.98 13.49 -3.31
N PHE A 179 -13.30 12.45 -2.86
CA PHE A 179 -13.87 11.33 -2.10
C PHE A 179 -15.08 10.65 -2.77
N PRO A 180 -14.99 10.27 -4.05
CA PRO A 180 -16.16 9.81 -4.82
C PRO A 180 -16.83 8.55 -4.25
N LEU A 181 -16.10 7.76 -3.46
CA LEU A 181 -16.61 6.54 -2.81
C LEU A 181 -16.96 6.73 -1.33
N ALA A 182 -16.69 7.91 -0.74
CA ALA A 182 -16.77 8.12 0.70
C ALA A 182 -17.60 9.35 1.11
N ALA A 183 -17.95 10.23 0.18
CA ALA A 183 -18.72 11.44 0.46
C ALA A 183 -19.80 11.68 -0.61
N TYR A 184 -20.91 12.25 -0.19
CA TYR A 184 -21.92 12.78 -1.10
C TYR A 184 -21.40 14.04 -1.80
N PRO A 185 -21.87 14.38 -3.03
CA PRO A 185 -21.38 15.53 -3.79
C PRO A 185 -21.46 16.87 -3.02
N GLU A 186 -22.50 17.07 -2.21
CA GLU A 186 -22.70 18.29 -1.42
C GLU A 186 -21.61 18.47 -0.34
N VAL A 187 -21.18 17.35 0.27
CA VAL A 187 -20.08 17.33 1.25
C VAL A 187 -18.76 17.54 0.54
N SER A 188 -18.57 16.88 -0.59
CA SER A 188 -17.36 17.02 -1.43
C SER A 188 -17.15 18.46 -1.87
N ALA A 189 -18.20 19.15 -2.35
CA ALA A 189 -18.12 20.53 -2.79
C ALA A 189 -17.63 21.49 -1.68
N GLU A 190 -18.02 21.25 -0.43
CA GLU A 190 -17.55 22.06 0.69
C GLU A 190 -16.09 21.79 1.06
N ILE A 191 -15.65 20.54 0.89
CA ILE A 191 -14.23 20.16 1.08
C ILE A 191 -13.38 20.76 -0.05
N GLU A 192 -13.84 20.69 -1.29
CA GLU A 192 -13.16 21.23 -2.48
C GLU A 192 -12.87 22.72 -2.31
N LYS A 193 -13.86 23.53 -1.92
CA LYS A 193 -13.67 24.95 -1.63
C LYS A 193 -12.55 25.19 -0.62
N ARG A 194 -12.46 24.38 0.43
CA ARG A 194 -11.42 24.51 1.45
C ARG A 194 -10.04 24.11 0.92
N VAL A 195 -9.97 23.09 0.08
CA VAL A 195 -8.73 22.62 -0.56
C VAL A 195 -8.22 23.68 -1.54
N GLU A 196 -9.10 24.24 -2.39
CA GLU A 196 -8.76 25.32 -3.32
C GLU A 196 -8.33 26.61 -2.58
N ALA A 197 -8.97 26.94 -1.46
CA ALA A 197 -8.59 28.08 -0.62
C ALA A 197 -7.17 27.96 -0.03
N GLN A 198 -6.59 26.76 0.00
CA GLN A 198 -5.19 26.53 0.36
C GLN A 198 -4.24 26.61 -0.85
N GLY A 199 -4.73 26.97 -2.03
CA GLY A 199 -3.91 27.09 -3.25
C GLY A 199 -3.67 25.75 -3.99
N VAL A 200 -4.43 24.71 -3.69
CA VAL A 200 -4.40 23.45 -4.42
C VAL A 200 -5.33 23.54 -5.62
N HIS A 201 -4.84 23.13 -6.79
CA HIS A 201 -5.63 23.08 -8.01
C HIS A 201 -6.38 21.76 -8.12
N LEU A 202 -7.69 21.80 -8.29
CA LEU A 202 -8.53 20.62 -8.49
C LEU A 202 -8.87 20.43 -9.96
N LYS A 203 -8.72 19.20 -10.47
CA LYS A 203 -9.09 18.86 -11.85
C LYS A 203 -9.75 17.47 -11.86
N PHE A 204 -11.06 17.46 -12.07
CA PHE A 204 -11.87 16.24 -12.16
C PHE A 204 -12.26 15.89 -13.59
N GLY A 205 -12.58 14.61 -13.83
CA GLY A 205 -12.89 14.09 -15.15
C GLY A 205 -11.67 13.91 -16.06
N ALA A 206 -10.45 14.04 -15.52
CA ALA A 206 -9.20 13.91 -16.28
C ALA A 206 -8.13 13.18 -15.46
N THR A 207 -7.16 12.60 -16.17
CA THR A 207 -5.96 12.00 -15.61
C THR A 207 -4.77 12.26 -16.53
N ILE A 208 -3.55 11.86 -16.13
CA ILE A 208 -2.38 11.97 -16.99
C ILE A 208 -2.48 10.93 -18.11
N ASP A 209 -2.31 11.38 -19.35
CA ASP A 209 -2.13 10.53 -20.53
C ASP A 209 -0.64 10.17 -20.70
N HIS A 210 0.23 11.18 -20.67
CA HIS A 210 1.67 10.98 -20.74
C HIS A 210 2.44 12.17 -20.15
N MET A 211 3.75 11.97 -19.96
CA MET A 211 4.67 13.05 -19.59
C MET A 211 5.50 13.47 -20.81
N GLU A 212 5.78 14.76 -20.89
CA GLU A 212 6.68 15.37 -21.87
C GLU A 212 7.75 16.22 -21.17
N GLN A 213 8.77 16.60 -21.90
CA GLN A 213 9.76 17.58 -21.47
C GLN A 213 9.78 18.73 -22.47
N GLU A 214 9.63 19.96 -21.97
CA GLU A 214 9.64 21.19 -22.77
C GLU A 214 10.53 22.21 -22.07
N ASP A 215 11.54 22.72 -22.78
CA ASP A 215 12.51 23.69 -22.26
C ASP A 215 13.14 23.32 -20.90
N GLY A 216 13.36 22.02 -20.68
CA GLY A 216 13.90 21.49 -19.43
C GLY A 216 12.88 21.31 -18.31
N GLN A 217 11.61 21.67 -18.53
CA GLN A 217 10.51 21.46 -17.59
C GLN A 217 9.74 20.18 -17.91
N LYS A 218 9.38 19.41 -16.90
CA LYS A 218 8.50 18.24 -17.03
C LYS A 218 7.04 18.69 -17.07
N ILE A 219 6.30 18.20 -18.04
CA ILE A 219 4.90 18.55 -18.29
C ILE A 219 4.05 17.29 -18.27
N ALA A 220 3.03 17.26 -17.44
CA ALA A 220 1.95 16.28 -17.49
C ALA A 220 0.93 16.72 -18.53
N VAL A 221 0.74 15.92 -19.57
CA VAL A 221 -0.32 16.09 -20.58
C VAL A 221 -1.49 15.25 -20.13
N LEU A 222 -2.65 15.88 -19.95
CA LEU A 222 -3.85 15.22 -19.47
C LEU A 222 -4.70 14.66 -20.62
N THR A 223 -5.61 13.76 -20.28
CA THR A 223 -6.53 13.11 -21.22
C THR A 223 -7.50 14.09 -21.91
N ASP A 224 -7.68 15.31 -21.37
CA ASP A 224 -8.46 16.38 -21.98
C ASP A 224 -7.62 17.38 -22.79
N GLY A 225 -6.32 17.12 -22.94
CA GLY A 225 -5.36 17.97 -23.65
C GLY A 225 -4.76 19.09 -22.80
N SER A 226 -5.16 19.27 -21.55
CA SER A 226 -4.54 20.23 -20.63
C SER A 226 -3.08 19.86 -20.37
N ARG A 227 -2.22 20.86 -20.16
CA ARG A 227 -0.79 20.71 -19.91
C ARG A 227 -0.43 21.34 -18.57
N ILE A 228 0.17 20.59 -17.66
CA ILE A 228 0.45 20.99 -16.29
C ILE A 228 1.93 20.72 -15.98
N PRO A 229 2.68 21.71 -15.45
CA PRO A 229 4.03 21.44 -14.94
C PRO A 229 3.99 20.38 -13.83
N ALA A 230 4.92 19.42 -13.87
CA ALA A 230 4.95 18.33 -12.90
C ALA A 230 6.37 17.78 -12.73
N ASP A 231 7.07 18.23 -11.71
CA ASP A 231 8.38 17.71 -11.35
C ASP A 231 8.27 16.29 -10.76
N ILE A 232 7.14 16.02 -10.08
CA ILE A 232 6.81 14.70 -9.50
C ILE A 232 5.33 14.38 -9.67
N VAL A 233 5.01 13.09 -9.68
CA VAL A 233 3.65 12.57 -9.80
C VAL A 233 3.36 11.57 -8.67
N GLY A 234 2.36 11.87 -7.85
CA GLY A 234 1.82 10.97 -6.82
C GLY A 234 0.70 10.09 -7.38
N LEU A 235 0.83 8.77 -7.30
CA LEU A 235 -0.18 7.82 -7.74
C LEU A 235 -0.96 7.28 -6.53
N CYS A 236 -2.16 7.83 -6.28
CA CYS A 236 -3.03 7.51 -5.15
C CYS A 236 -4.37 6.89 -5.59
N ILE A 237 -4.33 6.05 -6.62
CA ILE A 237 -5.50 5.50 -7.34
C ILE A 237 -5.93 4.11 -6.88
N GLY A 238 -5.68 3.81 -5.61
CA GLY A 238 -6.13 2.57 -4.97
C GLY A 238 -5.05 1.51 -4.85
N THR A 239 -5.50 0.32 -4.47
CA THR A 239 -4.64 -0.83 -4.19
C THR A 239 -5.11 -2.06 -4.95
N ARG A 240 -4.23 -3.05 -5.06
CA ARG A 240 -4.52 -4.38 -5.59
C ARG A 240 -4.07 -5.43 -4.57
N ALA A 241 -4.96 -6.36 -4.25
CA ALA A 241 -4.65 -7.51 -3.43
C ALA A 241 -3.44 -8.28 -4.00
N ILE A 242 -2.55 -8.73 -3.12
CA ILE A 242 -1.40 -9.55 -3.50
C ILE A 242 -1.84 -11.01 -3.42
N THR A 243 -2.32 -11.52 -4.54
CA THR A 243 -2.83 -12.90 -4.68
C THR A 243 -1.90 -13.78 -5.50
N ASP A 244 -0.78 -13.22 -5.96
CA ASP A 244 0.17 -13.92 -6.83
C ASP A 244 0.59 -15.30 -6.29
N PRO A 245 0.88 -15.48 -4.97
CA PRO A 245 1.31 -16.78 -4.44
C PRO A 245 0.24 -17.88 -4.46
N VAL A 246 -1.02 -17.51 -4.57
CA VAL A 246 -2.17 -18.43 -4.56
C VAL A 246 -2.97 -18.41 -5.85
N LYS A 247 -2.41 -17.78 -6.88
CA LYS A 247 -3.03 -17.73 -8.20
C LYS A 247 -3.22 -19.15 -8.72
N ASP A 248 -4.43 -19.43 -9.23
CA ASP A 248 -4.87 -20.73 -9.74
C ASP A 248 -5.02 -21.84 -8.66
N GLU A 249 -4.80 -21.52 -7.37
CA GLU A 249 -4.95 -22.46 -6.26
C GLU A 249 -6.25 -22.26 -5.48
N VAL A 250 -6.71 -21.02 -5.37
CA VAL A 250 -7.92 -20.65 -4.63
C VAL A 250 -8.84 -19.76 -5.47
N ALA A 251 -10.10 -19.63 -5.08
CA ALA A 251 -11.03 -18.71 -5.74
C ALA A 251 -10.65 -17.25 -5.47
N ILE A 252 -10.52 -16.45 -6.53
CA ILE A 252 -10.17 -15.02 -6.49
C ILE A 252 -11.16 -14.22 -7.31
N VAL A 253 -11.67 -13.10 -6.77
CA VAL A 253 -12.49 -12.13 -7.49
C VAL A 253 -11.77 -10.77 -7.51
N ARG A 254 -11.87 -9.95 -6.46
CA ARG A 254 -11.06 -8.74 -6.24
C ARG A 254 -9.90 -9.00 -5.29
N GLY A 255 -10.08 -9.98 -4.40
CA GLY A 255 -9.14 -10.56 -3.47
C GLY A 255 -9.48 -12.04 -3.34
N ILE A 256 -8.82 -12.73 -2.41
CA ILE A 256 -9.06 -14.15 -2.13
C ILE A 256 -10.47 -14.30 -1.55
N THR A 257 -11.27 -15.19 -2.15
CA THR A 257 -12.63 -15.46 -1.66
C THR A 257 -12.56 -16.41 -0.46
N VAL A 258 -13.24 -16.05 0.62
CA VAL A 258 -13.31 -16.84 1.85
C VAL A 258 -14.75 -17.01 2.33
N ASN A 259 -14.98 -18.02 3.16
CA ASN A 259 -16.24 -18.21 3.89
C ASN A 259 -16.25 -17.42 5.22
N ASP A 260 -17.30 -17.57 6.02
CA ASP A 260 -17.47 -16.89 7.33
C ASP A 260 -16.43 -17.27 8.38
N HIS A 261 -15.64 -18.32 8.11
CA HIS A 261 -14.51 -18.76 8.94
C HIS A 261 -13.15 -18.33 8.38
N MET A 262 -13.13 -17.44 7.38
CA MET A 262 -11.92 -16.99 6.66
C MET A 262 -11.21 -18.12 5.92
N GLU A 263 -11.87 -19.27 5.70
CA GLU A 263 -11.33 -20.38 4.93
C GLU A 263 -11.58 -20.15 3.42
N THR A 264 -10.57 -20.42 2.62
CA THR A 264 -10.63 -20.28 1.15
C THR A 264 -11.44 -21.43 0.53
N SER A 265 -11.45 -21.52 -0.80
CA SER A 265 -12.01 -22.69 -1.51
C SER A 265 -11.25 -23.99 -1.28
N VAL A 266 -10.07 -23.92 -0.60
CA VAL A 266 -9.25 -25.09 -0.27
C VAL A 266 -9.25 -25.28 1.24
N PRO A 267 -9.73 -26.45 1.75
CA PRO A 267 -9.75 -26.74 3.17
C PRO A 267 -8.35 -26.61 3.83
N GLY A 268 -8.28 -25.96 5.00
CA GLY A 268 -7.03 -25.74 5.72
C GLY A 268 -6.19 -24.59 5.23
N VAL A 269 -6.60 -23.91 4.16
CA VAL A 269 -5.99 -22.67 3.65
C VAL A 269 -6.94 -21.49 3.93
N TYR A 270 -6.46 -20.51 4.65
CA TYR A 270 -7.20 -19.32 5.10
C TYR A 270 -6.63 -18.05 4.50
N ALA A 271 -7.42 -16.97 4.45
CA ALA A 271 -6.93 -15.66 4.07
C ALA A 271 -7.51 -14.57 4.97
N ALA A 272 -6.70 -13.55 5.27
CA ALA A 272 -7.12 -12.40 6.08
C ALA A 272 -6.36 -11.13 5.71
N GLY A 273 -7.01 -9.97 5.87
CA GLY A 273 -6.47 -8.65 5.52
C GLY A 273 -6.87 -8.23 4.11
N ASP A 274 -6.01 -7.43 3.47
CA ASP A 274 -6.26 -6.81 2.16
C ASP A 274 -5.93 -7.72 0.96
N CYS A 275 -5.68 -9.03 1.19
CA CYS A 275 -5.29 -9.99 0.13
C CYS A 275 -6.43 -10.59 -0.71
#